data_9efd248f278135956d027ffd62e4dac9
#
_entry.id   9efd248f278135956d027ffd62e4dac9
#
_cell.length_a   1.000
_cell.length_b   1.000
_cell.length_c   1.000
_cell.angle_alpha   90.00
_cell.angle_beta   90.00
_cell.angle_gamma   90.00
#
_symmetry.space_group_name_H-M   'P 1'
#
loop_
_entity.id
_entity.type
_entity.pdbx_description
1 polymer ?
#
loop_
_entity_poly.entity_id
_entity_poly.type
_entity_poly.pdbx_seq_one_letter_code
_entity_poly.pdbx_strand_id
1 'polypeptide(L)'
;MDRYRNIFNRISYLQYPFMLIGLFYCYRPFFTDLSTLFVEMNKALVFMGLGISFSTLQDTQKVQNNFSKRIYQNPRSTKIFVLVMSGMILFFCIAGLIGLFMSEKNAFSELAFGLISVGIGMIGMLKAAIEMADHQQKQMNS
;
A
#
# COMPACT_ATOMS: atom_id res chain seq x y z
N MET A 1 24.05 9.15 9.97
CA MET A 1 22.67 8.92 9.53
C MET A 1 22.57 8.26 8.14
N ASP A 2 23.47 8.49 7.23
CA ASP A 2 23.42 7.93 5.86
C ASP A 2 23.48 6.39 5.77
N ARG A 3 24.13 5.74 6.74
CA ARG A 3 24.23 4.27 6.79
C ARG A 3 22.86 3.60 6.97
N TYR A 4 22.03 4.11 7.89
CA TYR A 4 20.68 3.56 8.13
C TYR A 4 19.76 3.81 6.93
N ARG A 5 19.84 5.00 6.33
CA ARG A 5 19.06 5.34 5.12
C ARG A 5 19.38 4.39 3.96
N ASN A 6 20.66 4.05 3.77
CA ASN A 6 21.07 3.10 2.73
C ASN A 6 20.55 1.67 3.01
N ILE A 7 20.50 1.25 4.29
CA ILE A 7 19.97 -0.05 4.67
C ILE A 7 18.46 -0.11 4.36
N PHE A 8 17.68 0.89 4.81
CA PHE A 8 16.24 0.95 4.53
C PHE A 8 15.95 1.00 3.03
N ASN A 9 16.73 1.76 2.27
CA ASN A 9 16.58 1.80 0.82
C ASN A 9 16.89 0.45 0.15
N ARG A 10 17.83 -0.34 0.67
CA ARG A 10 18.08 -1.71 0.19
C ARG A 10 16.94 -2.66 0.56
N ILE A 11 16.41 -2.56 1.78
CA ILE A 11 15.28 -3.37 2.24
C ILE A 11 14.02 -3.06 1.41
N SER A 12 13.84 -1.83 0.95
CA SER A 12 12.68 -1.46 0.13
C SER A 12 12.61 -2.23 -1.20
N TYR A 13 13.75 -2.75 -1.72
CA TYR A 13 13.74 -3.60 -2.92
C TYR A 13 12.99 -4.93 -2.73
N LEU A 14 12.73 -5.36 -1.49
CA LEU A 14 11.87 -6.52 -1.21
C LEU A 14 10.43 -6.31 -1.70
N GLN A 15 10.01 -5.07 -1.97
CA GLN A 15 8.71 -4.80 -2.59
C GLN A 15 8.52 -5.57 -3.91
N TYR A 16 9.57 -5.70 -4.74
CA TYR A 16 9.46 -6.34 -6.05
C TYR A 16 9.12 -7.83 -5.98
N PRO A 17 9.85 -8.69 -5.21
CA PRO A 17 9.48 -10.08 -5.07
C PRO A 17 8.11 -10.25 -4.41
N PHE A 18 7.73 -9.44 -3.42
CA PHE A 18 6.40 -9.52 -2.81
C PHE A 18 5.29 -9.16 -3.80
N MET A 19 5.47 -8.12 -4.62
CA MET A 19 4.52 -7.76 -5.67
C MET A 19 4.40 -8.86 -6.74
N LEU A 20 5.52 -9.49 -7.15
CA LEU A 20 5.50 -10.60 -8.10
C LEU A 20 4.75 -11.82 -7.55
N ILE A 21 4.98 -12.17 -6.28
CA ILE A 21 4.26 -13.26 -5.62
C ILE A 21 2.77 -12.92 -5.52
N GLY A 22 2.42 -11.69 -5.17
CA GLY A 22 1.03 -11.21 -5.14
C GLY A 22 0.35 -11.35 -6.49
N LEU A 23 1.00 -10.92 -7.57
CA LEU A 23 0.51 -11.09 -8.94
C LEU A 23 0.33 -12.57 -9.32
N PHE A 24 1.27 -13.43 -8.94
CA PHE A 24 1.15 -14.88 -9.18
C PHE A 24 -0.12 -15.45 -8.55
N TYR A 25 -0.42 -15.10 -7.28
CA TYR A 25 -1.63 -15.53 -6.61
C TYR A 25 -2.91 -14.93 -7.21
N CYS A 26 -2.87 -13.71 -7.76
CA CYS A 26 -3.99 -13.13 -8.49
C CYS A 26 -4.36 -13.93 -9.75
N TYR A 27 -3.37 -14.42 -10.47
CA TYR A 27 -3.62 -15.14 -11.74
C TYR A 27 -3.87 -16.63 -11.54
N ARG A 28 -3.38 -17.21 -10.47
CA ARG A 28 -3.46 -18.65 -10.20
C ARG A 28 -4.86 -19.26 -10.32
N PRO A 29 -5.96 -18.65 -9.79
CA PRO A 29 -7.30 -19.22 -9.88
C PRO A 29 -7.80 -19.40 -11.30
N PHE A 30 -7.36 -18.55 -12.23
CA PHE A 30 -7.76 -18.63 -13.64
C PHE A 30 -7.16 -19.83 -14.37
N PHE A 31 -6.08 -20.40 -13.85
CA PHE A 31 -5.40 -21.56 -14.42
C PHE A 31 -5.69 -22.86 -13.67
N THR A 32 -6.21 -22.78 -12.44
CA THR A 32 -6.49 -23.94 -11.61
C THR A 32 -7.98 -24.15 -11.41
N ASP A 33 -8.58 -23.44 -10.46
CA ASP A 33 -10.00 -23.54 -10.12
C ASP A 33 -10.52 -22.22 -9.56
N LEU A 34 -11.58 -21.71 -10.17
CA LEU A 34 -12.23 -20.47 -9.74
C LEU A 34 -12.91 -20.58 -8.36
N SER A 35 -13.16 -21.80 -7.87
CA SER A 35 -13.71 -21.99 -6.53
C SER A 35 -12.77 -21.51 -5.43
N THR A 36 -11.47 -21.46 -5.70
CA THR A 36 -10.43 -20.99 -4.77
C THR A 36 -10.14 -19.50 -4.89
N LEU A 37 -10.90 -18.76 -5.70
CA LEU A 37 -10.62 -17.36 -6.05
C LEU A 37 -10.39 -16.47 -4.82
N PHE A 38 -11.30 -16.49 -3.85
CA PHE A 38 -11.20 -15.61 -2.67
C PHE A 38 -10.03 -15.97 -1.77
N VAL A 39 -9.74 -17.25 -1.60
CA VAL A 39 -8.58 -17.73 -0.82
C VAL A 39 -7.26 -17.29 -1.47
N GLU A 40 -7.15 -17.45 -2.78
CA GLU A 40 -5.93 -17.05 -3.51
C GLU A 40 -5.81 -15.51 -3.58
N MET A 41 -6.93 -14.79 -3.75
CA MET A 41 -6.97 -13.33 -3.68
C MET A 41 -6.55 -12.81 -2.29
N ASN A 42 -6.94 -13.48 -1.21
CA ASN A 42 -6.49 -13.12 0.14
C ASN A 42 -4.95 -13.19 0.25
N LYS A 43 -4.34 -14.28 -0.25
CA LYS A 43 -2.87 -14.41 -0.29
C LYS A 43 -2.25 -13.29 -1.14
N ALA A 44 -2.82 -13.01 -2.31
CA ALA A 44 -2.37 -11.93 -3.18
C ALA A 44 -2.37 -10.58 -2.44
N LEU A 45 -3.47 -10.24 -1.77
CA LEU A 45 -3.59 -9.00 -1.00
C LEU A 45 -2.61 -8.91 0.17
N VAL A 46 -2.34 -10.03 0.87
CA VAL A 46 -1.31 -10.08 1.92
C VAL A 46 0.07 -9.74 1.36
N PHE A 47 0.46 -10.39 0.27
CA PHE A 47 1.76 -10.12 -0.37
C PHE A 47 1.84 -8.71 -0.96
N MET A 48 0.76 -8.19 -1.55
CA MET A 48 0.69 -6.82 -2.04
C MET A 48 0.79 -5.82 -0.89
N GLY A 49 0.08 -6.04 0.22
CA GLY A 49 0.18 -5.20 1.43
C GLY A 49 1.59 -5.14 1.99
N LEU A 50 2.30 -6.28 2.05
CA LEU A 50 3.71 -6.33 2.41
C LEU A 50 4.57 -5.57 1.40
N GLY A 51 4.35 -5.76 0.10
CA GLY A 51 5.06 -5.03 -0.95
C GLY A 51 4.90 -3.50 -0.81
N ILE A 52 3.67 -3.04 -0.57
CA ILE A 52 3.39 -1.62 -0.32
C ILE A 52 4.14 -1.14 0.94
N SER A 53 4.13 -1.92 2.03
CA SER A 53 4.85 -1.57 3.26
C SER A 53 6.35 -1.43 3.03
N PHE A 54 6.97 -2.33 2.26
CA PHE A 54 8.39 -2.21 1.93
C PHE A 54 8.68 -1.05 0.98
N SER A 55 7.75 -0.70 0.09
CA SER A 55 7.92 0.46 -0.81
C SER A 55 8.04 1.78 -0.06
N THR A 56 7.39 1.89 1.11
CA THR A 56 7.42 3.10 1.94
C THR A 56 8.76 3.34 2.65
N LEU A 57 9.64 2.34 2.69
CA LEU A 57 11.00 2.46 3.23
C LEU A 57 11.98 3.10 2.22
N GLN A 58 11.54 3.32 0.99
CA GLN A 58 12.34 3.97 -0.03
C GLN A 58 12.56 5.45 0.32
N ASP A 59 13.74 5.98 -0.06
CA ASP A 59 14.08 7.38 0.18
C ASP A 59 13.15 8.32 -0.61
N THR A 60 12.23 8.96 0.09
CA THR A 60 11.21 9.86 -0.47
C THR A 60 11.79 11.12 -1.14
N GLN A 61 13.05 11.45 -0.86
CA GLN A 61 13.72 12.62 -1.46
C GLN A 61 14.24 12.34 -2.88
N LYS A 62 14.54 11.08 -3.22
CA LYS A 62 15.15 10.70 -4.50
C LYS A 62 14.15 10.28 -5.57
N VAL A 63 13.01 9.76 -5.19
CA VAL A 63 12.00 9.22 -6.12
C VAL A 63 10.87 10.20 -6.28
N GLN A 64 11.08 11.23 -7.11
CA GLN A 64 10.02 12.14 -7.50
C GLN A 64 9.71 11.97 -8.98
N ASN A 65 8.60 11.28 -9.23
CA ASN A 65 8.00 11.24 -10.54
C ASN A 65 7.31 12.60 -10.84
N ASN A 66 7.34 13.06 -12.08
CA ASN A 66 6.73 14.33 -12.49
C ASN A 66 5.23 14.44 -12.11
N PHE A 67 4.54 13.32 -12.07
CA PHE A 67 3.14 13.22 -11.62
C PHE A 67 2.99 13.55 -10.12
N SER A 68 3.83 12.99 -9.29
CA SER A 68 3.85 13.24 -7.84
C SER A 68 4.18 14.70 -7.53
N LYS A 69 5.14 15.29 -8.25
CA LYS A 69 5.47 16.71 -8.12
C LYS A 69 4.25 17.60 -8.36
N ARG A 70 3.48 17.34 -9.41
CA ARG A 70 2.30 18.13 -9.76
C ARG A 70 1.21 18.10 -8.70
N ILE A 71 1.01 16.93 -8.05
CA ILE A 71 0.03 16.78 -6.96
C ILE A 71 0.51 17.52 -5.71
N TYR A 72 1.78 17.32 -5.31
CA TYR A 72 2.32 17.85 -4.06
C TYR A 72 2.65 19.35 -4.10
N GLN A 73 2.85 19.94 -5.27
CA GLN A 73 3.02 21.37 -5.44
C GLN A 73 1.73 22.15 -5.19
N ASN A 74 0.56 21.54 -5.38
CA ASN A 74 -0.72 22.19 -5.13
C ASN A 74 -1.28 21.78 -3.76
N PRO A 75 -1.34 22.69 -2.75
CA PRO A 75 -1.81 22.36 -1.41
C PRO A 75 -3.24 21.81 -1.37
N ARG A 76 -4.11 22.25 -2.29
CA ARG A 76 -5.48 21.76 -2.40
C ARG A 76 -5.52 20.29 -2.90
N SER A 77 -4.74 19.99 -3.93
CA SER A 77 -4.63 18.63 -4.46
C SER A 77 -4.03 17.66 -3.44
N THR A 78 -3.02 18.10 -2.69
CA THR A 78 -2.42 17.32 -1.59
C THR A 78 -3.45 16.98 -0.51
N LYS A 79 -4.26 17.97 -0.07
CA LYS A 79 -5.30 17.72 0.93
C LYS A 79 -6.34 16.70 0.46
N ILE A 80 -6.80 16.82 -0.79
CA ILE A 80 -7.75 15.87 -1.39
C ILE A 80 -7.12 14.48 -1.47
N PHE A 81 -5.87 14.38 -1.91
CA PHE A 81 -5.16 13.10 -2.01
C PHE A 81 -5.02 12.42 -0.63
N VAL A 82 -4.60 13.16 0.39
CA VAL A 82 -4.49 12.66 1.77
C VAL A 82 -5.85 12.22 2.30
N LEU A 83 -6.92 12.98 2.06
CA LEU A 83 -8.28 12.63 2.49
C LEU A 83 -8.76 11.33 1.84
N VAL A 84 -8.59 11.20 0.52
CA VAL A 84 -8.98 9.99 -0.24
C VAL A 84 -8.20 8.78 0.26
N MET A 85 -6.88 8.90 0.40
CA MET A 85 -6.03 7.83 0.93
C MET A 85 -6.45 7.40 2.34
N SER A 86 -6.72 8.37 3.23
CA SER A 86 -7.21 8.08 4.60
C SER A 86 -8.56 7.35 4.58
N GLY A 87 -9.46 7.77 3.71
CA GLY A 87 -10.76 7.09 3.52
C GLY A 87 -10.61 5.65 3.04
N MET A 88 -9.71 5.40 2.08
CA MET A 88 -9.40 4.06 1.61
C MET A 88 -8.78 3.17 2.70
N ILE A 89 -7.86 3.71 3.50
CA ILE A 89 -7.25 2.99 4.63
C ILE A 89 -8.33 2.56 5.62
N LEU A 90 -9.19 3.49 6.03
CA LEU A 90 -10.30 3.19 6.94
C LEU A 90 -11.24 2.13 6.35
N PHE A 91 -11.58 2.25 5.07
CA PHE A 91 -12.41 1.27 4.39
C PHE A 91 -11.80 -0.14 4.42
N PHE A 92 -10.53 -0.30 4.05
CA PHE A 92 -9.86 -1.60 4.04
C PHE A 92 -9.71 -2.19 5.45
N CYS A 93 -9.35 -1.36 6.44
CA CYS A 93 -9.22 -1.82 7.82
C CYS A 93 -10.56 -2.24 8.41
N ILE A 94 -11.62 -1.43 8.23
CA ILE A 94 -12.96 -1.75 8.74
C ILE A 94 -13.53 -2.98 8.04
N ALA A 95 -13.45 -3.06 6.71
CA ALA A 95 -13.92 -4.20 5.94
C ALA A 95 -13.19 -5.49 6.35
N GLY A 96 -11.87 -5.42 6.54
CA GLY A 96 -11.09 -6.55 7.00
C GLY A 96 -11.44 -6.98 8.43
N LEU A 97 -11.62 -6.03 9.36
CA LEU A 97 -12.07 -6.33 10.72
C LEU A 97 -13.45 -6.97 10.74
N ILE A 98 -14.41 -6.42 10.00
CA ILE A 98 -15.76 -7.01 9.88
C ILE A 98 -15.64 -8.45 9.36
N GLY A 99 -14.84 -8.68 8.30
CA GLY A 99 -14.62 -10.01 7.74
C GLY A 99 -14.06 -11.02 8.74
N LEU A 100 -13.16 -10.60 9.66
CA LEU A 100 -12.62 -11.46 10.71
C LEU A 100 -13.66 -11.90 11.74
N PHE A 101 -14.64 -11.03 12.05
CA PHE A 101 -15.68 -11.32 13.05
C PHE A 101 -16.91 -12.02 12.45
N MET A 102 -16.98 -12.18 11.13
CA MET A 102 -18.06 -12.93 10.49
C MET A 102 -17.88 -14.43 10.72
N SER A 103 -18.89 -15.06 11.31
CA SER A 103 -18.89 -16.51 11.61
C SER A 103 -19.11 -17.37 10.37
N GLU A 104 -19.73 -16.81 9.33
CA GLU A 104 -20.00 -17.54 8.09
C GLU A 104 -18.84 -17.39 7.08
N LYS A 105 -18.49 -18.50 6.42
CA LYS A 105 -17.54 -18.48 5.32
C LYS A 105 -18.16 -17.77 4.12
N ASN A 106 -17.80 -16.51 3.93
CA ASN A 106 -18.16 -15.73 2.77
C ASN A 106 -16.93 -15.02 2.20
N ALA A 107 -17.09 -14.36 1.06
CA ALA A 107 -15.99 -13.66 0.38
C ALA A 107 -15.26 -12.66 1.30
N PHE A 108 -15.97 -11.97 2.19
CA PHE A 108 -15.36 -11.02 3.12
C PHE A 108 -14.52 -11.69 4.20
N SER A 109 -14.99 -12.81 4.77
CA SER A 109 -14.21 -13.54 5.79
C SER A 109 -12.95 -14.16 5.17
N GLU A 110 -13.02 -14.62 3.93
CA GLU A 110 -11.86 -15.17 3.21
C GLU A 110 -10.84 -14.09 2.83
N LEU A 111 -11.26 -12.85 2.55
CA LEU A 111 -10.38 -11.74 2.19
C LEU A 111 -9.88 -10.91 3.39
N ALA A 112 -10.36 -11.20 4.60
CA ALA A 112 -10.17 -10.33 5.76
C ALA A 112 -8.71 -9.98 6.07
N PHE A 113 -7.82 -10.96 6.11
CA PHE A 113 -6.40 -10.74 6.38
C PHE A 113 -5.72 -9.93 5.28
N GLY A 114 -6.06 -10.18 4.03
CA GLY A 114 -5.53 -9.44 2.89
C GLY A 114 -5.94 -7.98 2.93
N LEU A 115 -7.21 -7.70 3.23
CA LEU A 115 -7.72 -6.33 3.36
C LEU A 115 -7.00 -5.55 4.47
N ILE A 116 -6.81 -6.15 5.65
CA ILE A 116 -6.07 -5.54 6.76
C ILE A 116 -4.61 -5.30 6.35
N SER A 117 -3.97 -6.28 5.71
CA SER A 117 -2.57 -6.15 5.26
C SER A 117 -2.39 -4.98 4.30
N VAL A 118 -3.29 -4.81 3.33
CA VAL A 118 -3.29 -3.67 2.41
C VAL A 118 -3.53 -2.36 3.16
N GLY A 119 -4.50 -2.33 4.07
CA GLY A 119 -4.77 -1.14 4.90
C GLY A 119 -3.54 -0.68 5.67
N ILE A 120 -2.84 -1.61 6.33
CA ILE A 120 -1.60 -1.32 7.07
C ILE A 120 -0.50 -0.80 6.11
N GLY A 121 -0.32 -1.45 4.95
CA GLY A 121 0.64 -1.02 3.93
C GLY A 121 0.36 0.42 3.46
N MET A 122 -0.91 0.75 3.25
CA MET A 122 -1.33 2.08 2.82
C MET A 122 -1.10 3.15 3.91
N ILE A 123 -1.09 2.83 5.20
CA ILE A 123 -0.71 3.78 6.26
C ILE A 123 0.73 4.25 6.05
N GLY A 124 1.65 3.33 5.77
CA GLY A 124 3.04 3.68 5.45
C GLY A 124 3.13 4.57 4.21
N MET A 125 2.36 4.24 3.16
CA MET A 125 2.31 5.04 1.93
C MET A 125 1.73 6.44 2.16
N LEU A 126 0.72 6.58 3.02
CA LEU A 126 0.16 7.88 3.42
C LEU A 126 1.21 8.73 4.13
N LYS A 127 1.97 8.15 5.07
CA LYS A 127 3.07 8.84 5.75
C LYS A 127 4.11 9.32 4.74
N ALA A 128 4.56 8.47 3.84
CA ALA A 128 5.53 8.83 2.80
C ALA A 128 5.01 9.96 1.90
N ALA A 129 3.72 9.93 1.54
CA ALA A 129 3.09 10.97 0.74
C ALA A 129 3.05 12.33 1.45
N ILE A 130 2.77 12.35 2.75
CA ILE A 130 2.78 13.59 3.57
C ILE A 130 4.20 14.15 3.65
N GLU A 131 5.21 13.31 3.89
CA GLU A 131 6.61 13.72 3.95
C GLU A 131 7.09 14.32 2.60
N MET A 132 6.70 13.71 1.48
CA MET A 132 7.00 14.25 0.15
C MET A 132 6.33 15.60 -0.08
N ALA A 133 5.07 15.74 0.33
CA ALA A 133 4.33 16.99 0.17
C ALA A 133 4.96 18.12 0.99
N ASP A 134 5.32 17.87 2.23
CA ASP A 134 6.02 18.85 3.09
C ASP A 134 7.36 19.28 2.50
N HIS A 135 8.12 18.32 1.96
CA HIS A 135 9.39 18.63 1.32
C HIS A 135 9.22 19.52 0.08
N GLN A 136 8.22 19.24 -0.77
CA GLN A 136 7.93 20.02 -1.96
C GLN A 136 7.45 21.45 -1.62
N GLN A 137 6.59 21.59 -0.62
CA GLN A 137 6.08 22.91 -0.21
C GLN A 137 7.18 23.77 0.41
N LYS A 138 8.11 23.19 1.16
CA LYS A 138 9.27 23.92 1.68
C LYS A 138 10.20 24.40 0.58
N GLN A 139 10.41 23.61 -0.48
CA GLN A 139 11.23 24.02 -1.63
C GLN A 139 10.63 25.16 -2.44
N MET A 140 9.30 25.29 -2.47
CA MET A 140 8.64 26.41 -3.17
C MET A 140 8.66 27.72 -2.37
N ASN A 141 8.76 27.63 -1.06
CA ASN A 141 8.74 28.79 -0.15
C ASN A 141 10.16 29.30 0.22
N SER A 142 11.19 28.61 -0.22
CA SER A 142 12.60 29.01 -0.07
C SER A 142 13.13 29.63 -1.37
#